data_2c8b73651d27de98faa9be000daeef47
#
_entry.id   2c8b73651d27de98faa9be000daeef47
#
_cell.length_a   1.000
_cell.length_b   1.000
_cell.length_c   1.000
_cell.angle_alpha   90.00
_cell.angle_beta   90.00
_cell.angle_gamma   90.00
#
_symmetry.space_group_name_H-M   'P 1'
#
loop_
_entity.id
_entity.type
_entity.pdbx_description
1 polymer ?
#
loop_
_entity_poly.entity_id
_entity_poly.type
_entity_poly.pdbx_seq_one_letter_code
_entity_poly.pdbx_strand_id
1 'polypeptide(L)'
;MSEVLRQLESRILIAPMAGGPSTPELVNAAGKAGSFGFLAFGTTSVDRVQHMLASIDSGIFYGVNLFAPQTPLEITAEISAFHQQLQRDYAVADQLPNVDYSNGWQDKLDAVISADSPPAVVSSTFGCFSAAEISRLHKAGIEAWVTVTSIEDALSAQDAGADVLIVQGPAAGGHRATWSVDEQPSGLGLVDLIETMSMAGVNTQLVASGGVRTADDARELLQLPRVKAVSCGSAFLLADEAGTSDFNRALLHSGGTSVATRALSGRVARGLETEFIREHHDDVPAMYPLLNSLLAPLRQENDPRVAYCLVGDDVDKIGQGSVADILAQLRG
;
A
#
# COMPACT_ATOMS: atom_id res chain seq x y z
N MET A 1 18.17 -10.48 11.53
CA MET A 1 16.92 -10.42 12.38
C MET A 1 16.62 -8.97 12.60
N SER A 2 15.44 -8.50 12.18
CA SER A 2 15.06 -7.08 12.25
C SER A 2 15.16 -6.54 13.67
N GLU A 3 15.89 -5.45 13.84
CA GLU A 3 16.00 -4.71 15.10
C GLU A 3 14.70 -3.97 15.39
N VAL A 4 14.10 -3.41 14.32
CA VAL A 4 12.81 -2.70 14.40
C VAL A 4 11.73 -3.60 14.98
N LEU A 5 11.52 -4.80 14.42
CA LEU A 5 10.51 -5.74 14.92
C LEU A 5 10.76 -6.21 16.36
N ARG A 6 12.02 -6.19 16.83
CA ARG A 6 12.34 -6.53 18.24
C ARG A 6 12.01 -5.41 19.22
N GLN A 7 12.05 -4.16 18.78
CA GLN A 7 11.80 -2.99 19.60
C GLN A 7 10.32 -2.64 19.72
N LEU A 8 9.46 -3.18 18.84
CA LEU A 8 8.03 -2.87 18.84
C LEU A 8 7.33 -3.47 20.06
N GLU A 9 6.59 -2.63 20.79
CA GLU A 9 5.69 -3.06 21.87
C GLU A 9 4.46 -3.78 21.30
N SER A 10 3.93 -3.27 20.18
CA SER A 10 2.80 -3.85 19.47
C SER A 10 3.24 -4.60 18.22
N ARG A 11 2.66 -5.77 18.00
CA ARG A 11 2.81 -6.52 16.76
C ARG A 11 1.80 -6.14 15.68
N ILE A 12 0.98 -5.12 15.93
CA ILE A 12 0.02 -4.57 14.99
C ILE A 12 0.61 -3.26 14.46
N LEU A 13 0.81 -3.19 13.13
CA LEU A 13 1.37 -2.04 12.43
C LEU A 13 0.26 -1.37 11.61
N ILE A 14 0.35 -0.06 11.43
CA ILE A 14 -0.51 0.67 10.50
C ILE A 14 0.17 0.68 9.13
N ALA A 15 -0.46 0.05 8.15
CA ALA A 15 0.05 -0.05 6.79
C ALA A 15 0.16 1.32 6.10
N PRO A 16 1.10 1.49 5.16
CA PRO A 16 1.13 2.66 4.30
C PRO A 16 -0.11 2.69 3.39
N MET A 17 -0.83 3.79 3.41
CA MET A 17 -2.05 4.03 2.62
C MET A 17 -1.86 5.28 1.78
N ALA A 18 -1.40 5.09 0.54
CA ALA A 18 -1.17 6.17 -0.40
C ALA A 18 -2.48 6.89 -0.80
N GLY A 19 -2.37 8.13 -1.25
CA GLY A 19 -3.51 8.92 -1.73
C GLY A 19 -4.27 9.69 -0.63
N GLY A 20 -3.67 9.82 0.56
CA GLY A 20 -4.20 10.69 1.62
C GLY A 20 -4.27 10.09 3.03
N PRO A 21 -4.75 8.85 3.23
CA PRO A 21 -5.02 8.34 4.59
C PRO A 21 -3.80 8.31 5.51
N SER A 22 -2.58 8.01 5.00
CA SER A 22 -1.35 8.06 5.80
C SER A 22 -0.88 9.50 5.98
N THR A 23 -1.25 10.11 7.11
CA THR A 23 -0.82 11.45 7.53
C THR A 23 0.28 11.39 8.58
N PRO A 24 1.04 12.46 8.81
CA PRO A 24 1.92 12.56 9.98
C PRO A 24 1.17 12.39 11.30
N GLU A 25 -0.08 12.88 11.40
CA GLU A 25 -0.95 12.75 12.57
C GLU A 25 -1.25 11.29 12.88
N LEU A 26 -1.60 10.49 11.86
CA LEU A 26 -1.84 9.05 11.98
C LEU A 26 -0.58 8.32 12.48
N VAL A 27 0.58 8.65 11.90
CA VAL A 27 1.87 8.03 12.27
C VAL A 27 2.29 8.42 13.68
N ASN A 28 2.14 9.70 14.07
CA ASN A 28 2.43 10.19 15.41
C ASN A 28 1.51 9.51 16.44
N ALA A 29 0.22 9.37 16.14
CA ALA A 29 -0.74 8.68 17.01
C ALA A 29 -0.40 7.20 17.17
N ALA A 30 0.01 6.52 16.09
CA ALA A 30 0.48 5.13 16.14
C ALA A 30 1.67 4.97 17.10
N GLY A 31 2.69 5.81 16.99
CA GLY A 31 3.86 5.77 17.84
C GLY A 31 3.53 6.04 19.31
N LYS A 32 2.69 7.05 19.58
CA LYS A 32 2.21 7.37 20.94
C LYS A 32 1.40 6.24 21.58
N ALA A 33 0.72 5.43 20.76
CA ALA A 33 -0.04 4.26 21.20
C ALA A 33 0.81 2.97 21.26
N GLY A 34 2.16 3.06 21.19
CA GLY A 34 3.07 1.92 21.23
C GLY A 34 2.98 1.01 20.00
N SER A 35 2.58 1.55 18.86
CA SER A 35 2.53 0.88 17.57
C SER A 35 3.49 1.52 16.56
N PHE A 36 3.43 1.10 15.32
CA PHE A 36 4.31 1.55 14.25
C PHE A 36 3.49 1.91 13.02
N GLY A 37 3.60 3.14 12.55
CA GLY A 37 2.90 3.63 11.37
C GLY A 37 3.85 3.94 10.23
N PHE A 38 3.32 3.96 9.02
CA PHE A 38 4.05 4.30 7.79
C PHE A 38 3.47 5.55 7.13
N LEU A 39 4.34 6.51 6.77
CA LEU A 39 4.02 7.48 5.74
C LEU A 39 4.06 6.81 4.35
N ALA A 40 3.17 7.22 3.45
CA ALA A 40 3.05 6.63 2.12
C ALA A 40 3.43 7.65 1.03
N PHE A 41 4.59 7.49 0.43
CA PHE A 41 5.18 8.43 -0.51
C PHE A 41 5.11 8.01 -1.98
N GLY A 42 4.39 6.93 -2.30
CA GLY A 42 4.33 6.38 -3.65
C GLY A 42 4.09 7.44 -4.73
N THR A 43 3.01 8.22 -4.60
CA THR A 43 2.62 9.28 -5.56
C THR A 43 2.90 10.70 -5.09
N THR A 44 3.56 10.87 -3.94
CA THR A 44 3.83 12.15 -3.30
C THR A 44 5.03 12.85 -3.96
N SER A 45 4.99 14.17 -4.15
CA SER A 45 6.15 14.94 -4.63
C SER A 45 7.27 15.00 -3.59
N VAL A 46 8.52 15.22 -4.02
CA VAL A 46 9.69 15.28 -3.11
C VAL A 46 9.54 16.39 -2.07
N ASP A 47 9.07 17.57 -2.48
CA ASP A 47 8.85 18.69 -1.55
C ASP A 47 7.85 18.33 -0.44
N ARG A 48 6.78 17.64 -0.81
CA ARG A 48 5.80 17.18 0.17
C ARG A 48 6.34 16.06 1.04
N VAL A 49 7.20 15.17 0.52
CA VAL A 49 7.93 14.16 1.31
C VAL A 49 8.72 14.84 2.42
N GLN A 50 9.52 15.85 2.10
CA GLN A 50 10.32 16.59 3.08
C GLN A 50 9.44 17.26 4.15
N HIS A 51 8.33 17.86 3.73
CA HIS A 51 7.39 18.48 4.66
C HIS A 51 6.76 17.47 5.62
N MET A 52 6.32 16.31 5.11
CA MET A 52 5.71 15.27 5.93
C MET A 52 6.71 14.64 6.91
N LEU A 53 7.97 14.42 6.48
CA LEU A 53 9.04 13.95 7.37
C LEU A 53 9.30 14.92 8.52
N ALA A 54 9.35 16.23 8.23
CA ALA A 54 9.53 17.27 9.23
C ALA A 54 8.33 17.42 10.20
N SER A 55 7.17 16.84 9.86
CA SER A 55 5.95 16.88 10.69
C SER A 55 5.83 15.70 11.65
N ILE A 56 6.79 14.77 11.64
CA ILE A 56 6.83 13.67 12.63
C ILE A 56 7.39 14.19 13.95
N ASP A 57 6.68 13.90 15.03
CA ASP A 57 7.08 14.30 16.38
C ASP A 57 8.41 13.65 16.78
N SER A 58 9.23 14.40 17.50
CA SER A 58 10.52 13.90 17.98
C SER A 58 10.36 12.63 18.82
N GLY A 59 11.18 11.62 18.52
CA GLY A 59 11.19 10.35 19.24
C GLY A 59 10.12 9.35 18.76
N ILE A 60 9.30 9.68 17.77
CA ILE A 60 8.40 8.71 17.16
C ILE A 60 9.19 7.75 16.26
N PHE A 61 8.97 6.46 16.48
CA PHE A 61 9.54 5.37 15.71
C PHE A 61 8.58 5.00 14.58
N TYR A 62 9.00 5.20 13.32
CA TYR A 62 8.10 5.13 12.17
C TYR A 62 8.80 4.60 10.90
N GLY A 63 7.99 4.26 9.91
CA GLY A 63 8.44 3.88 8.58
C GLY A 63 7.92 4.77 7.46
N VAL A 64 8.51 4.64 6.29
CA VAL A 64 7.99 5.21 5.04
C VAL A 64 7.86 4.12 3.97
N ASN A 65 6.94 4.33 3.04
CA ASN A 65 6.78 3.45 1.88
C ASN A 65 6.98 4.22 0.58
N LEU A 66 7.75 3.64 -0.33
CA LEU A 66 8.01 4.14 -1.67
C LEU A 66 7.45 3.17 -2.72
N PHE A 67 7.07 3.70 -3.88
CA PHE A 67 6.79 2.88 -5.06
C PHE A 67 8.06 2.74 -5.90
N ALA A 68 8.44 1.51 -6.18
CA ALA A 68 9.58 1.21 -7.04
C ALA A 68 9.33 1.71 -8.47
N PRO A 69 10.39 2.09 -9.20
CA PRO A 69 10.28 2.45 -10.61
C PRO A 69 9.61 1.35 -11.41
N GLN A 70 8.78 1.74 -12.37
CA GLN A 70 8.08 0.82 -13.26
C GLN A 70 8.63 0.95 -14.68
N THR A 71 8.57 -0.14 -15.44
CA THR A 71 8.85 -0.09 -16.88
C THR A 71 7.77 0.75 -17.58
N PRO A 72 8.14 1.73 -18.42
CA PRO A 72 7.17 2.46 -19.22
C PRO A 72 6.29 1.53 -20.02
N LEU A 73 4.99 1.82 -20.03
CA LEU A 73 4.02 1.02 -20.77
C LEU A 73 4.19 1.19 -22.28
N GLU A 74 4.15 0.08 -23.01
CA GLU A 74 3.91 0.10 -24.45
C GLU A 74 2.42 0.35 -24.71
N ILE A 75 2.10 1.35 -25.53
CA ILE A 75 0.72 1.68 -25.86
C ILE A 75 0.21 0.70 -26.92
N THR A 76 -0.47 -0.33 -26.47
CA THR A 76 -1.06 -1.37 -27.31
C THR A 76 -2.33 -0.90 -28.02
N ALA A 77 -2.79 -1.67 -29.00
CA ALA A 77 -4.09 -1.43 -29.65
C ALA A 77 -5.26 -1.52 -28.65
N GLU A 78 -5.14 -2.41 -27.65
CA GLU A 78 -6.14 -2.59 -26.60
C GLU A 78 -6.23 -1.35 -25.70
N ILE A 79 -5.09 -0.82 -25.23
CA ILE A 79 -5.05 0.44 -24.46
C ILE A 79 -5.65 1.59 -25.26
N SER A 80 -5.29 1.69 -26.56
CA SER A 80 -5.81 2.73 -27.45
C SER A 80 -7.32 2.63 -27.65
N ALA A 81 -7.84 1.42 -27.85
CA ALA A 81 -9.28 1.18 -28.00
C ALA A 81 -10.05 1.52 -26.71
N PHE A 82 -9.53 1.10 -25.56
CA PHE A 82 -10.15 1.41 -24.27
C PHE A 82 -10.11 2.91 -23.97
N HIS A 83 -9.02 3.61 -24.29
CA HIS A 83 -8.96 5.08 -24.16
C HIS A 83 -10.02 5.77 -25.02
N GLN A 84 -10.22 5.34 -26.28
CA GLN A 84 -11.29 5.87 -27.13
C GLN A 84 -12.69 5.61 -26.57
N GLN A 85 -12.89 4.48 -25.90
CA GLN A 85 -14.15 4.20 -25.19
C GLN A 85 -14.34 5.20 -24.05
N LEU A 86 -13.33 5.43 -23.20
CA LEU A 86 -13.39 6.39 -22.11
C LEU A 86 -13.67 7.82 -22.59
N GLN A 87 -13.12 8.22 -23.75
CA GLN A 87 -13.42 9.53 -24.35
C GLN A 87 -14.92 9.68 -24.67
N ARG A 88 -15.53 8.64 -25.21
CA ARG A 88 -16.97 8.67 -25.55
C ARG A 88 -17.87 8.68 -24.34
N ASP A 89 -17.55 7.86 -23.33
CA ASP A 89 -18.45 7.52 -22.23
C ASP A 89 -18.23 8.45 -21.01
N TYR A 90 -17.00 8.93 -20.82
CA TYR A 90 -16.58 9.70 -19.64
C TYR A 90 -15.93 11.05 -19.97
N ALA A 91 -15.85 11.43 -21.23
CA ALA A 91 -15.26 12.68 -21.69
C ALA A 91 -13.83 12.94 -21.15
N VAL A 92 -13.02 11.87 -21.00
CA VAL A 92 -11.64 12.02 -20.59
C VAL A 92 -10.79 12.71 -21.67
N ALA A 93 -9.59 13.16 -21.30
CA ALA A 93 -8.69 13.88 -22.20
C ALA A 93 -8.41 13.13 -23.50
N ASP A 94 -8.28 13.87 -24.62
CA ASP A 94 -8.00 13.30 -25.95
C ASP A 94 -6.63 12.63 -26.07
N GLN A 95 -5.68 13.09 -25.27
CA GLN A 95 -4.33 12.54 -25.26
C GLN A 95 -4.09 11.72 -24.00
N LEU A 96 -3.37 10.62 -24.13
CA LEU A 96 -2.89 9.87 -22.98
C LEU A 96 -1.96 10.77 -22.14
N PRO A 97 -2.09 10.74 -20.80
CA PRO A 97 -1.28 11.56 -19.93
C PRO A 97 0.19 11.14 -20.00
N ASN A 98 1.08 12.13 -19.91
CA ASN A 98 2.49 11.86 -19.66
C ASN A 98 2.67 11.55 -18.17
N VAL A 99 3.17 10.37 -17.86
CA VAL A 99 3.34 9.88 -16.48
C VAL A 99 4.81 9.59 -16.17
N ASP A 100 5.21 9.86 -14.95
CA ASP A 100 6.54 9.53 -14.45
C ASP A 100 6.56 8.10 -13.89
N TYR A 101 7.15 7.17 -14.64
CA TYR A 101 7.33 5.78 -14.23
C TYR A 101 8.46 5.58 -13.20
N SER A 102 9.29 6.59 -12.97
CA SER A 102 10.32 6.53 -11.92
C SER A 102 9.73 6.67 -10.53
N ASN A 103 8.51 7.20 -10.39
CA ASN A 103 7.87 7.56 -9.13
C ASN A 103 8.73 8.53 -8.27
N GLY A 104 9.72 9.20 -8.87
CA GLY A 104 10.68 10.03 -8.14
C GLY A 104 11.55 9.23 -7.14
N TRP A 105 11.80 7.96 -7.42
CA TRP A 105 12.42 6.98 -6.51
C TRP A 105 13.71 7.45 -5.87
N GLN A 106 14.69 7.87 -6.69
CA GLN A 106 16.00 8.26 -6.18
C GLN A 106 15.92 9.53 -5.33
N ASP A 107 15.22 10.55 -5.79
CA ASP A 107 15.09 11.82 -5.08
C ASP A 107 14.36 11.64 -3.75
N LYS A 108 13.34 10.78 -3.71
CA LYS A 108 12.62 10.45 -2.47
C LYS A 108 13.50 9.65 -1.52
N LEU A 109 14.26 8.68 -2.03
CA LEU A 109 15.19 7.89 -1.22
C LEU A 109 16.28 8.78 -0.61
N ASP A 110 16.82 9.72 -1.40
CA ASP A 110 17.79 10.70 -0.92
C ASP A 110 17.20 11.63 0.14
N ALA A 111 15.98 12.13 -0.07
CA ALA A 111 15.27 12.97 0.91
C ALA A 111 15.02 12.24 2.23
N VAL A 112 14.64 10.95 2.17
CA VAL A 112 14.37 10.13 3.36
C VAL A 112 15.66 9.83 4.14
N ILE A 113 16.74 9.47 3.43
CA ILE A 113 18.04 9.15 4.07
C ILE A 113 18.66 10.39 4.71
N SER A 114 18.47 11.57 4.12
CA SER A 114 19.04 12.84 4.58
C SER A 114 18.15 13.62 5.55
N ALA A 115 16.99 13.07 5.93
CA ALA A 115 16.10 13.73 6.88
C ALA A 115 16.75 13.92 8.26
N ASP A 116 16.43 15.01 8.96
CA ASP A 116 16.95 15.29 10.33
C ASP A 116 16.55 14.20 11.33
N SER A 117 15.37 13.61 11.13
CA SER A 117 14.87 12.46 11.90
C SER A 117 14.47 11.35 10.92
N PRO A 118 15.43 10.57 10.41
CA PRO A 118 15.13 9.56 9.41
C PRO A 118 14.22 8.46 9.97
N PRO A 119 13.39 7.82 9.12
CA PRO A 119 12.56 6.70 9.54
C PRO A 119 13.43 5.49 9.92
N ALA A 120 12.90 4.61 10.76
CA ALA A 120 13.56 3.35 11.07
C ALA A 120 13.48 2.33 9.93
N VAL A 121 12.48 2.47 9.06
CA VAL A 121 12.20 1.56 7.94
C VAL A 121 11.89 2.35 6.68
N VAL A 122 12.47 1.93 5.55
CA VAL A 122 11.95 2.26 4.23
C VAL A 122 11.43 0.97 3.61
N SER A 123 10.14 0.97 3.24
CA SER A 123 9.53 -0.16 2.54
C SER A 123 9.30 0.15 1.06
N SER A 124 9.37 -0.85 0.20
CA SER A 124 9.05 -0.75 -1.22
C SER A 124 7.77 -1.49 -1.57
N THR A 125 7.07 -0.97 -2.56
CA THR A 125 5.92 -1.60 -3.21
C THR A 125 6.14 -1.56 -4.73
N PHE A 126 5.70 -2.59 -5.46
CA PHE A 126 5.84 -2.78 -6.92
C PHE A 126 7.26 -3.13 -7.38
N GLY A 127 8.14 -3.51 -6.49
CA GLY A 127 9.50 -3.89 -6.79
C GLY A 127 10.39 -3.90 -5.56
N CYS A 128 11.65 -4.23 -5.74
CA CYS A 128 12.65 -4.37 -4.71
C CYS A 128 13.74 -3.29 -4.83
N PHE A 129 14.39 -2.99 -3.73
CA PHE A 129 15.64 -2.23 -3.73
C PHE A 129 16.76 -3.04 -4.38
N SER A 130 17.69 -2.37 -5.03
CA SER A 130 18.97 -2.97 -5.38
C SER A 130 19.83 -3.20 -4.11
N ALA A 131 20.79 -4.12 -4.18
CA ALA A 131 21.74 -4.36 -3.09
C ALA A 131 22.52 -3.08 -2.69
N ALA A 132 22.78 -2.18 -3.64
CA ALA A 132 23.44 -0.91 -3.38
C ALA A 132 22.54 0.04 -2.56
N GLU A 133 21.24 0.09 -2.86
CA GLU A 133 20.25 0.90 -2.13
C GLU A 133 20.04 0.34 -0.72
N ILE A 134 19.94 -0.98 -0.56
CA ILE A 134 19.87 -1.63 0.76
C ILE A 134 21.13 -1.26 1.58
N SER A 135 22.32 -1.35 0.97
CA SER A 135 23.56 -0.94 1.65
C SER A 135 23.57 0.54 2.06
N ARG A 136 22.96 1.44 1.26
CA ARG A 136 22.82 2.86 1.62
C ARG A 136 21.87 3.04 2.80
N LEU A 137 20.74 2.35 2.81
CA LEU A 137 19.77 2.38 3.91
C LEU A 137 20.42 1.88 5.21
N HIS A 138 21.10 0.74 5.17
CA HIS A 138 21.79 0.18 6.33
C HIS A 138 22.88 1.12 6.89
N LYS A 139 23.62 1.82 6.02
CA LYS A 139 24.62 2.82 6.47
C LYS A 139 23.97 4.01 7.18
N ALA A 140 22.71 4.32 6.87
CA ALA A 140 21.93 5.34 7.55
C ALA A 140 21.19 4.81 8.80
N GLY A 141 21.35 3.53 9.14
CA GLY A 141 20.64 2.89 10.26
C GLY A 141 19.18 2.57 9.95
N ILE A 142 18.79 2.48 8.68
CA ILE A 142 17.42 2.27 8.21
C ILE A 142 17.29 0.83 7.68
N GLU A 143 16.25 0.10 8.10
CA GLU A 143 15.94 -1.21 7.54
C GLU A 143 15.21 -1.10 6.20
N ALA A 144 15.52 -2.01 5.27
CA ALA A 144 14.88 -2.15 3.97
C ALA A 144 13.83 -3.27 4.02
N TRP A 145 12.54 -2.90 3.94
CA TRP A 145 11.44 -3.87 3.89
C TRP A 145 10.85 -3.92 2.48
N VAL A 146 10.40 -5.10 2.03
CA VAL A 146 9.87 -5.28 0.67
C VAL A 146 8.49 -5.91 0.72
N THR A 147 7.52 -5.30 0.01
CA THR A 147 6.19 -5.88 -0.15
C THR A 147 6.19 -6.89 -1.29
N VAL A 148 5.73 -8.11 -0.98
CA VAL A 148 5.73 -9.24 -1.89
C VAL A 148 4.34 -9.90 -1.97
N THR A 149 4.02 -10.47 -3.13
CA THR A 149 2.74 -11.13 -3.40
C THR A 149 2.91 -12.53 -3.96
N SER A 150 4.14 -12.95 -4.21
CA SER A 150 4.50 -14.26 -4.76
C SER A 150 5.73 -14.84 -4.04
N ILE A 151 5.95 -16.14 -4.20
CA ILE A 151 7.15 -16.83 -3.70
C ILE A 151 8.39 -16.31 -4.42
N GLU A 152 8.27 -16.04 -5.70
CA GLU A 152 9.37 -15.58 -6.56
C GLU A 152 9.86 -14.20 -6.13
N ASP A 153 8.93 -13.24 -5.89
CA ASP A 153 9.27 -11.95 -5.32
C ASP A 153 9.95 -12.08 -3.95
N ALA A 154 9.40 -12.97 -3.10
CA ALA A 154 9.92 -13.16 -1.74
C ALA A 154 11.36 -13.69 -1.74
N LEU A 155 11.68 -14.67 -2.58
CA LEU A 155 13.03 -15.19 -2.73
C LEU A 155 13.97 -14.13 -3.33
N SER A 156 13.52 -13.41 -4.35
CA SER A 156 14.29 -12.34 -4.98
C SER A 156 14.61 -11.21 -4.00
N ALA A 157 13.64 -10.78 -3.19
CA ALA A 157 13.85 -9.76 -2.17
C ALA A 157 14.77 -10.25 -1.03
N GLN A 158 14.63 -11.51 -0.61
CA GLN A 158 15.54 -12.14 0.35
C GLN A 158 16.99 -12.16 -0.16
N ASP A 159 17.18 -12.57 -1.40
CA ASP A 159 18.53 -12.66 -2.02
C ASP A 159 19.14 -11.26 -2.23
N ALA A 160 18.33 -10.24 -2.46
CA ALA A 160 18.75 -8.85 -2.50
C ALA A 160 19.19 -8.31 -1.12
N GLY A 161 18.81 -8.97 -0.01
CA GLY A 161 19.17 -8.62 1.34
C GLY A 161 18.12 -7.82 2.11
N ALA A 162 16.84 -7.91 1.74
CA ALA A 162 15.73 -7.30 2.48
C ALA A 162 15.69 -7.80 3.95
N ASP A 163 15.51 -6.88 4.90
CA ASP A 163 15.47 -7.20 6.33
C ASP A 163 14.16 -7.88 6.73
N VAL A 164 13.05 -7.48 6.10
CA VAL A 164 11.70 -8.01 6.34
C VAL A 164 10.91 -8.03 5.05
N LEU A 165 10.06 -9.03 4.88
CA LEU A 165 9.10 -9.11 3.79
C LEU A 165 7.68 -8.81 4.32
N ILE A 166 6.99 -7.88 3.66
CA ILE A 166 5.56 -7.62 3.91
C ILE A 166 4.78 -8.47 2.92
N VAL A 167 4.20 -9.57 3.40
CA VAL A 167 3.41 -10.49 2.55
C VAL A 167 2.00 -9.97 2.41
N GLN A 168 1.65 -9.52 1.21
CA GLN A 168 0.34 -8.96 0.94
C GLN A 168 -0.61 -10.04 0.37
N GLY A 169 -1.64 -10.37 1.13
CA GLY A 169 -2.72 -11.29 0.71
C GLY A 169 -3.79 -10.62 -0.16
N PRO A 170 -4.68 -11.41 -0.80
CA PRO A 170 -5.72 -10.91 -1.72
C PRO A 170 -6.82 -10.09 -1.04
N ALA A 171 -7.01 -10.23 0.28
CA ALA A 171 -7.98 -9.46 1.05
C ALA A 171 -7.51 -8.04 1.40
N ALA A 172 -6.25 -7.68 1.08
CA ALA A 172 -5.72 -6.34 1.32
C ALA A 172 -6.42 -5.31 0.42
N GLY A 173 -6.74 -4.14 0.98
CA GLY A 173 -7.17 -2.98 0.20
C GLY A 173 -6.01 -2.35 -0.57
N GLY A 174 -6.34 -1.60 -1.62
CA GLY A 174 -5.34 -0.97 -2.46
C GLY A 174 -4.80 -1.89 -3.56
N HIS A 175 -3.74 -1.45 -4.19
CA HIS A 175 -3.10 -2.19 -5.27
C HIS A 175 -2.48 -3.50 -4.78
N ARG A 176 -2.61 -4.54 -5.61
CA ARG A 176 -1.75 -5.72 -5.47
C ARG A 176 -0.31 -5.30 -5.80
N ALA A 177 0.60 -5.66 -4.91
CA ALA A 177 2.00 -5.23 -4.97
C ALA A 177 2.86 -6.08 -5.93
N THR A 178 2.26 -6.67 -6.97
CA THR A 178 2.99 -7.37 -8.04
C THR A 178 4.07 -6.47 -8.63
N TRP A 179 5.18 -7.02 -9.08
CA TRP A 179 6.30 -6.21 -9.56
C TRP A 179 6.13 -5.73 -11.00
N SER A 180 5.23 -6.37 -11.76
CA SER A 180 4.82 -5.90 -13.09
C SER A 180 3.33 -5.52 -13.13
N VAL A 181 2.95 -4.59 -14.02
CA VAL A 181 1.56 -4.11 -14.17
C VAL A 181 0.66 -5.17 -14.79
N ASP A 182 1.18 -5.95 -15.71
CA ASP A 182 0.49 -7.03 -16.44
C ASP A 182 0.43 -8.35 -15.67
N GLU A 183 1.26 -8.51 -14.63
CA GLU A 183 1.28 -9.70 -13.80
C GLU A 183 -0.09 -9.94 -13.14
N GLN A 184 -0.54 -11.20 -13.22
CA GLN A 184 -1.71 -11.65 -12.47
C GLN A 184 -1.30 -12.02 -11.05
N PRO A 185 -1.85 -11.37 -10.02
CA PRO A 185 -1.55 -11.72 -8.65
C PRO A 185 -1.91 -13.17 -8.32
N SER A 186 -1.14 -13.80 -7.44
CA SER A 186 -1.49 -15.11 -6.90
C SER A 186 -2.91 -15.10 -6.30
N GLY A 187 -3.69 -16.12 -6.59
CA GLY A 187 -5.00 -16.36 -5.98
C GLY A 187 -4.95 -17.02 -4.60
N LEU A 188 -3.75 -17.35 -4.08
CA LEU A 188 -3.59 -17.96 -2.77
C LEU A 188 -4.05 -17.01 -1.66
N GLY A 189 -4.76 -17.55 -0.67
CA GLY A 189 -5.04 -16.84 0.57
C GLY A 189 -3.74 -16.46 1.30
N LEU A 190 -3.80 -15.48 2.21
CA LEU A 190 -2.61 -14.99 2.91
C LEU A 190 -1.92 -16.09 3.73
N VAL A 191 -2.70 -16.95 4.39
CA VAL A 191 -2.17 -18.09 5.19
C VAL A 191 -1.42 -19.07 4.28
N ASP A 192 -2.07 -19.55 3.21
CA ASP A 192 -1.48 -20.49 2.26
C ASP A 192 -0.22 -19.92 1.59
N LEU A 193 -0.24 -18.62 1.27
CA LEU A 193 0.91 -17.93 0.68
C LEU A 193 2.11 -17.92 1.64
N ILE A 194 1.90 -17.59 2.92
CA ILE A 194 2.95 -17.56 3.94
C ILE A 194 3.50 -18.98 4.20
N GLU A 195 2.65 -19.99 4.31
CA GLU A 195 3.06 -21.38 4.49
C GLU A 195 3.88 -21.89 3.30
N THR A 196 3.40 -21.58 2.08
CA THR A 196 4.09 -21.99 0.85
C THR A 196 5.45 -21.27 0.72
N MET A 197 5.54 -19.99 1.06
CA MET A 197 6.83 -19.24 1.12
C MET A 197 7.80 -19.91 2.11
N SER A 198 7.30 -20.31 3.29
CA SER A 198 8.13 -20.98 4.30
C SER A 198 8.67 -22.33 3.79
N MET A 199 7.83 -23.12 3.09
CA MET A 199 8.26 -24.39 2.47
C MET A 199 9.23 -24.18 1.31
N ALA A 200 9.12 -23.08 0.58
CA ALA A 200 9.99 -22.75 -0.54
C ALA A 200 11.37 -22.20 -0.12
N GLY A 201 11.64 -22.06 1.18
CA GLY A 201 12.95 -21.61 1.68
C GLY A 201 13.06 -20.12 1.94
N VAL A 202 11.95 -19.39 1.99
CA VAL A 202 11.94 -18.01 2.49
C VAL A 202 12.28 -18.02 3.97
N ASN A 203 13.42 -17.44 4.32
CA ASN A 203 13.98 -17.43 5.68
C ASN A 203 13.92 -16.06 6.36
N THR A 204 13.61 -15.00 5.62
CA THR A 204 13.42 -13.64 6.11
C THR A 204 12.22 -13.56 7.06
N GLN A 205 12.23 -12.61 8.00
CA GLN A 205 11.08 -12.34 8.87
C GLN A 205 9.93 -11.75 8.06
N LEU A 206 8.70 -12.09 8.45
CA LEU A 206 7.50 -11.71 7.72
C LEU A 206 6.62 -10.76 8.55
N VAL A 207 6.00 -9.83 7.84
CA VAL A 207 4.85 -9.05 8.29
C VAL A 207 3.66 -9.47 7.41
N ALA A 208 2.61 -9.98 8.02
CA ALA A 208 1.40 -10.40 7.29
C ALA A 208 0.49 -9.19 7.05
N SER A 209 0.00 -9.00 5.81
CA SER A 209 -0.83 -7.84 5.43
C SER A 209 -2.03 -8.26 4.60
N GLY A 210 -3.21 -7.78 5.01
CA GLY A 210 -4.48 -8.00 4.31
C GLY A 210 -5.49 -8.84 5.10
N GLY A 211 -6.73 -8.37 5.16
CA GLY A 211 -7.85 -9.06 5.81
C GLY A 211 -7.92 -8.92 7.34
N VAL A 212 -6.98 -8.26 7.98
CA VAL A 212 -6.98 -8.11 9.45
C VAL A 212 -7.98 -7.02 9.87
N ARG A 213 -9.00 -7.40 10.64
CA ARG A 213 -10.07 -6.54 11.16
C ARG A 213 -10.34 -6.73 12.65
N THR A 214 -9.95 -7.89 13.20
CA THR A 214 -10.22 -8.28 14.58
C THR A 214 -8.94 -8.76 15.27
N ALA A 215 -8.99 -8.85 16.60
CA ALA A 215 -7.90 -9.42 17.40
C ALA A 215 -7.68 -10.91 17.06
N ASP A 216 -8.73 -11.63 16.68
CA ASP A 216 -8.64 -13.04 16.28
C ASP A 216 -7.87 -13.20 14.97
N ASP A 217 -8.17 -12.37 13.95
CA ASP A 217 -7.41 -12.36 12.70
C ASP A 217 -5.92 -12.10 12.95
N ALA A 218 -5.61 -11.10 13.79
CA ALA A 218 -4.23 -10.77 14.13
C ALA A 218 -3.54 -11.93 14.85
N ARG A 219 -4.22 -12.56 15.80
CA ARG A 219 -3.69 -13.66 16.59
C ARG A 219 -3.43 -14.90 15.73
N GLU A 220 -4.33 -15.24 14.80
CA GLU A 220 -4.16 -16.36 13.87
C GLU A 220 -2.92 -16.17 13.00
N LEU A 221 -2.78 -15.00 12.35
CA LEU A 221 -1.63 -14.71 11.51
C LEU A 221 -0.30 -14.70 12.27
N LEU A 222 -0.29 -14.24 13.52
CA LEU A 222 0.91 -14.22 14.37
C LEU A 222 1.38 -15.61 14.81
N GLN A 223 0.59 -16.67 14.61
CA GLN A 223 1.01 -18.07 14.84
C GLN A 223 1.74 -18.67 13.63
N LEU A 224 1.65 -18.04 12.47
CA LEU A 224 2.25 -18.56 11.25
C LEU A 224 3.79 -18.48 11.29
N PRO A 225 4.47 -19.39 10.58
CA PRO A 225 5.92 -19.42 10.55
C PRO A 225 6.51 -18.06 10.14
N ARG A 226 7.50 -17.58 10.90
CA ARG A 226 8.26 -16.35 10.66
C ARG A 226 7.47 -15.04 10.71
N VAL A 227 6.15 -15.06 10.86
CA VAL A 227 5.33 -13.85 11.04
C VAL A 227 5.66 -13.23 12.40
N LYS A 228 6.09 -11.99 12.39
CA LYS A 228 6.49 -11.21 13.58
C LYS A 228 5.52 -10.09 13.91
N ALA A 229 4.82 -9.60 12.89
CA ALA A 229 3.81 -8.56 13.03
C ALA A 229 2.74 -8.71 11.95
N VAL A 230 1.62 -8.02 12.12
CA VAL A 230 0.57 -7.84 11.12
C VAL A 230 0.47 -6.37 10.75
N SER A 231 0.16 -6.10 9.47
CA SER A 231 0.02 -4.74 8.94
C SER A 231 -1.41 -4.49 8.48
N CYS A 232 -2.08 -3.53 9.11
CA CYS A 232 -3.49 -3.21 8.94
C CYS A 232 -3.64 -1.85 8.26
N GLY A 233 -4.23 -1.80 7.06
CA GLY A 233 -4.55 -0.56 6.37
C GLY A 233 -6.01 -0.16 6.58
N SER A 234 -6.93 -0.91 5.97
CA SER A 234 -8.34 -0.55 5.96
C SER A 234 -8.97 -0.43 7.34
N ALA A 235 -8.43 -1.12 8.35
CA ALA A 235 -8.87 -0.96 9.74
C ALA A 235 -8.76 0.50 10.24
N PHE A 236 -7.84 1.29 9.67
CA PHE A 236 -7.56 2.67 10.09
C PHE A 236 -8.08 3.73 9.11
N LEU A 237 -8.81 3.37 8.04
CA LEU A 237 -9.31 4.35 7.08
C LEU A 237 -10.29 5.37 7.69
N LEU A 238 -11.03 4.98 8.73
CA LEU A 238 -11.96 5.86 9.45
C LEU A 238 -11.40 6.35 10.79
N ALA A 239 -10.10 6.13 11.06
CA ALA A 239 -9.45 6.72 12.24
C ALA A 239 -9.54 8.25 12.20
N ASP A 240 -9.67 8.87 13.38
CA ASP A 240 -9.81 10.33 13.51
C ASP A 240 -8.58 11.06 12.92
N GLU A 241 -7.39 10.46 13.06
CA GLU A 241 -6.12 11.01 12.59
C GLU A 241 -5.81 10.66 11.11
N ALA A 242 -6.61 9.80 10.47
CA ALA A 242 -6.42 9.45 9.06
C ALA A 242 -6.88 10.57 8.13
N GLY A 243 -6.09 10.85 7.10
CA GLY A 243 -6.41 11.84 6.06
C GLY A 243 -7.36 11.32 4.98
N THR A 244 -8.21 10.35 5.29
CA THR A 244 -9.26 9.88 4.40
C THR A 244 -10.23 11.02 4.12
N SER A 245 -10.47 11.34 2.85
CA SER A 245 -11.36 12.44 2.46
C SER A 245 -12.79 12.22 2.97
N ASP A 246 -13.54 13.33 3.20
CA ASP A 246 -14.92 13.27 3.64
C ASP A 246 -15.79 12.47 2.66
N PHE A 247 -15.50 12.58 1.36
CA PHE A 247 -16.19 11.80 0.33
C PHE A 247 -15.97 10.30 0.52
N ASN A 248 -14.70 9.86 0.68
CA ASN A 248 -14.41 8.45 0.92
C ASN A 248 -14.92 7.96 2.28
N ARG A 249 -14.89 8.81 3.32
CA ARG A 249 -15.50 8.47 4.63
C ARG A 249 -16.99 8.22 4.48
N ALA A 250 -17.70 9.07 3.73
CA ALA A 250 -19.13 8.88 3.47
C ALA A 250 -19.42 7.58 2.70
N LEU A 251 -18.60 7.25 1.70
CA LEU A 251 -18.71 5.98 0.97
C LEU A 251 -18.49 4.77 1.89
N LEU A 252 -17.47 4.80 2.74
CA LEU A 252 -17.17 3.71 3.68
C LEU A 252 -18.27 3.54 4.73
N HIS A 253 -18.85 4.63 5.23
CA HIS A 253 -20.00 4.58 6.14
C HIS A 253 -21.28 4.06 5.47
N SER A 254 -21.44 4.27 4.18
CA SER A 254 -22.56 3.72 3.41
C SER A 254 -22.44 2.21 3.20
N GLY A 255 -21.27 1.65 3.46
CA GLY A 255 -20.98 0.25 3.19
C GLY A 255 -20.82 -0.05 1.70
N GLY A 256 -20.81 -1.32 1.35
CA GLY A 256 -20.72 -1.78 -0.03
C GLY A 256 -19.79 -2.97 -0.20
N THR A 257 -19.71 -3.46 -1.43
CA THR A 257 -18.85 -4.59 -1.78
C THR A 257 -17.45 -4.10 -2.15
N SER A 258 -16.43 -4.74 -1.61
CA SER A 258 -15.05 -4.53 -2.03
C SER A 258 -14.66 -5.57 -3.07
N VAL A 259 -14.15 -5.13 -4.22
CA VAL A 259 -13.77 -5.99 -5.35
C VAL A 259 -12.34 -5.74 -5.79
N ALA A 260 -11.66 -6.79 -6.27
CA ALA A 260 -10.32 -6.71 -6.84
C ALA A 260 -10.43 -6.64 -8.36
N THR A 261 -9.96 -5.54 -8.96
CA THR A 261 -10.09 -5.30 -10.41
C THR A 261 -9.02 -4.34 -10.93
N ARG A 262 -8.75 -4.33 -12.24
CA ARG A 262 -7.98 -3.28 -12.91
C ARG A 262 -8.77 -1.99 -13.12
N ALA A 263 -10.09 -2.03 -13.04
CA ALA A 263 -10.95 -0.87 -13.27
C ALA A 263 -10.73 0.29 -12.26
N LEU A 264 -10.06 0.04 -11.15
CA LEU A 264 -9.67 1.12 -10.23
C LEU A 264 -8.56 2.02 -10.78
N SER A 265 -7.56 1.47 -11.50
CA SER A 265 -6.38 2.26 -11.85
C SER A 265 -5.61 1.77 -13.08
N GLY A 266 -5.97 0.61 -13.66
CA GLY A 266 -5.20 -0.07 -14.71
C GLY A 266 -4.22 -1.12 -14.18
N ARG A 267 -4.08 -1.26 -12.85
CA ARG A 267 -3.39 -2.36 -12.15
C ARG A 267 -4.40 -3.02 -11.21
N VAL A 268 -4.28 -4.30 -10.97
CA VAL A 268 -5.17 -4.98 -10.01
C VAL A 268 -5.09 -4.28 -8.66
N ALA A 269 -6.22 -3.80 -8.18
CA ALA A 269 -6.39 -3.16 -6.89
C ALA A 269 -7.72 -3.57 -6.28
N ARG A 270 -7.84 -3.50 -4.95
CA ARG A 270 -9.09 -3.78 -4.24
C ARG A 270 -9.66 -2.50 -3.64
N GLY A 271 -10.92 -2.25 -3.91
CA GLY A 271 -11.64 -1.09 -3.41
C GLY A 271 -13.15 -1.25 -3.52
N LEU A 272 -13.90 -0.24 -3.09
CA LEU A 272 -15.37 -0.22 -3.21
C LEU A 272 -15.78 -0.30 -4.67
N GLU A 273 -16.77 -1.14 -4.94
CA GLU A 273 -17.40 -1.28 -6.24
C GLU A 273 -18.15 -0.01 -6.61
N THR A 274 -17.96 0.47 -7.83
CA THR A 274 -18.64 1.63 -8.40
C THR A 274 -19.38 1.23 -9.67
N GLU A 275 -20.15 2.16 -10.27
CA GLU A 275 -20.78 1.94 -11.59
C GLU A 275 -19.71 1.60 -12.64
N PHE A 276 -18.64 2.39 -12.74
CA PHE A 276 -17.52 2.15 -13.64
C PHE A 276 -16.90 0.75 -13.47
N ILE A 277 -16.73 0.31 -12.23
CA ILE A 277 -16.17 -1.02 -11.95
C ILE A 277 -17.12 -2.12 -12.43
N ARG A 278 -18.42 -1.99 -12.20
CA ARG A 278 -19.40 -2.99 -12.68
C ARG A 278 -19.44 -3.09 -14.19
N GLU A 279 -19.28 -1.96 -14.89
CA GLU A 279 -19.30 -1.90 -16.35
C GLU A 279 -18.00 -2.41 -16.98
N HIS A 280 -16.86 -2.24 -16.29
CA HIS A 280 -15.52 -2.46 -16.86
C HIS A 280 -14.67 -3.44 -16.05
N HIS A 281 -15.27 -4.30 -15.23
CA HIS A 281 -14.53 -5.19 -14.32
C HIS A 281 -13.45 -6.01 -15.02
N ASP A 282 -13.79 -6.57 -16.19
CA ASP A 282 -12.96 -7.50 -16.95
C ASP A 282 -12.32 -6.87 -18.20
N ASP A 283 -12.73 -5.64 -18.56
CA ASP A 283 -12.37 -5.04 -19.86
C ASP A 283 -11.15 -4.10 -19.77
N VAL A 284 -10.71 -3.74 -18.57
CA VAL A 284 -9.60 -2.80 -18.39
C VAL A 284 -8.26 -3.48 -18.66
N PRO A 285 -7.50 -3.04 -19.67
CA PRO A 285 -6.16 -3.54 -19.93
C PRO A 285 -5.18 -3.16 -18.82
N ALA A 286 -4.02 -3.81 -18.79
CA ALA A 286 -2.92 -3.42 -17.92
C ALA A 286 -2.37 -2.05 -18.37
N MET A 287 -2.82 -0.95 -17.74
CA MET A 287 -2.50 0.41 -18.16
C MET A 287 -2.23 1.38 -17.00
N TYR A 288 -1.81 0.87 -15.84
CA TYR A 288 -1.40 1.71 -14.72
C TYR A 288 -0.10 2.47 -15.03
N PRO A 289 0.01 3.78 -14.73
CA PRO A 289 -0.95 4.61 -14.02
C PRO A 289 -1.90 5.42 -14.93
N LEU A 290 -1.97 5.13 -16.24
CA LEU A 290 -2.72 5.93 -17.20
C LEU A 290 -4.20 6.07 -16.85
N LEU A 291 -4.88 4.95 -16.51
CA LEU A 291 -6.31 5.00 -16.16
C LEU A 291 -6.55 5.89 -14.94
N ASN A 292 -5.68 5.79 -13.92
CA ASN A 292 -5.81 6.63 -12.73
C ASN A 292 -5.71 8.12 -13.09
N SER A 293 -4.79 8.47 -13.99
CA SER A 293 -4.59 9.86 -14.44
C SER A 293 -5.74 10.35 -15.33
N LEU A 294 -6.28 9.48 -16.20
CA LEU A 294 -7.44 9.83 -17.06
C LEU A 294 -8.70 10.11 -16.26
N LEU A 295 -8.95 9.34 -15.20
CA LEU A 295 -10.13 9.51 -14.36
C LEU A 295 -9.93 10.55 -13.24
N ALA A 296 -8.73 11.08 -13.05
CA ALA A 296 -8.43 12.02 -11.97
C ALA A 296 -9.32 13.28 -11.97
N PRO A 297 -9.65 13.93 -13.10
CA PRO A 297 -10.54 15.10 -13.11
C PRO A 297 -11.93 14.79 -12.53
N LEU A 298 -12.54 13.67 -12.94
CA LEU A 298 -13.86 13.25 -12.44
C LEU A 298 -13.81 12.92 -10.94
N ARG A 299 -12.73 12.29 -10.48
CA ARG A 299 -12.50 11.98 -9.07
C ARG A 299 -12.33 13.21 -8.21
N GLN A 300 -11.69 14.27 -8.74
CA GLN A 300 -11.55 15.55 -8.05
C GLN A 300 -12.91 16.26 -7.86
N GLU A 301 -13.85 16.01 -8.76
CA GLU A 301 -15.26 16.49 -8.65
C GLU A 301 -16.11 15.60 -7.74
N ASN A 302 -15.52 14.56 -7.11
CA ASN A 302 -16.23 13.56 -6.30
C ASN A 302 -17.33 12.82 -7.07
N ASP A 303 -17.13 12.52 -8.37
CA ASP A 303 -18.06 11.74 -9.16
C ASP A 303 -18.13 10.30 -8.60
N PRO A 304 -19.31 9.88 -8.06
CA PRO A 304 -19.43 8.58 -7.42
C PRO A 304 -19.32 7.41 -8.40
N ARG A 305 -19.55 7.64 -9.69
CA ARG A 305 -19.44 6.59 -10.72
C ARG A 305 -18.04 6.05 -10.85
N VAL A 306 -17.03 6.90 -10.64
CA VAL A 306 -15.59 6.60 -10.78
C VAL A 306 -14.82 6.75 -9.46
N ALA A 307 -15.50 6.74 -8.33
CA ALA A 307 -14.91 6.94 -7.02
C ALA A 307 -13.67 6.03 -6.81
N TYR A 308 -12.66 6.59 -6.13
CA TYR A 308 -11.41 5.89 -5.84
C TYR A 308 -11.29 5.67 -4.34
N CYS A 309 -12.01 4.67 -3.85
CA CYS A 309 -12.02 4.30 -2.44
C CYS A 309 -11.40 2.93 -2.26
N LEU A 310 -10.09 2.91 -2.01
CA LEU A 310 -9.31 1.69 -1.82
C LEU A 310 -9.56 1.14 -0.41
N VAL A 311 -10.09 -0.06 -0.34
CA VAL A 311 -10.44 -0.75 0.91
C VAL A 311 -10.38 -2.25 0.71
N GLY A 312 -9.95 -2.99 1.73
CA GLY A 312 -9.91 -4.46 1.71
C GLY A 312 -11.28 -5.11 1.92
N ASP A 313 -11.30 -6.41 2.02
CA ASP A 313 -12.52 -7.15 2.37
C ASP A 313 -13.10 -6.72 3.72
N ASP A 314 -14.32 -7.13 4.03
CA ASP A 314 -15.03 -6.85 5.28
C ASP A 314 -15.15 -5.33 5.58
N VAL A 315 -15.72 -4.59 4.63
CA VAL A 315 -15.92 -3.13 4.74
C VAL A 315 -16.67 -2.75 6.01
N ASP A 316 -17.63 -3.56 6.42
CA ASP A 316 -18.47 -3.31 7.61
C ASP A 316 -17.70 -3.43 8.94
N LYS A 317 -16.48 -3.96 8.92
CA LYS A 317 -15.63 -4.13 10.12
C LYS A 317 -14.51 -3.08 10.22
N ILE A 318 -14.61 -1.96 9.53
CA ILE A 318 -13.61 -0.88 9.61
C ILE A 318 -13.72 -0.21 10.98
N GLY A 319 -12.57 -0.07 11.68
CA GLY A 319 -12.50 0.61 12.97
C GLY A 319 -12.83 2.10 12.88
N GLN A 320 -13.42 2.64 13.91
CA GLN A 320 -13.76 4.06 14.07
C GLN A 320 -13.24 4.59 15.40
N GLY A 321 -13.04 5.90 15.47
CA GLY A 321 -12.47 6.58 16.63
C GLY A 321 -10.97 6.84 16.48
N SER A 322 -10.28 7.05 17.57
CA SER A 322 -8.84 7.31 17.55
C SER A 322 -8.02 6.08 17.15
N VAL A 323 -6.79 6.31 16.68
CA VAL A 323 -5.82 5.22 16.44
C VAL A 323 -5.65 4.34 17.68
N ALA A 324 -5.64 4.94 18.89
CA ALA A 324 -5.49 4.19 20.12
C ALA A 324 -6.68 3.25 20.39
N ASP A 325 -7.91 3.70 20.11
CA ASP A 325 -9.13 2.89 20.27
C ASP A 325 -9.13 1.70 19.30
N ILE A 326 -8.77 1.94 18.02
CA ILE A 326 -8.69 0.89 17.01
C ILE A 326 -7.59 -0.12 17.33
N LEU A 327 -6.42 0.35 17.77
CA LEU A 327 -5.34 -0.54 18.21
C LEU A 327 -5.75 -1.38 19.43
N ALA A 328 -6.49 -0.82 20.38
CA ALA A 328 -6.99 -1.56 21.53
C ALA A 328 -7.94 -2.69 21.10
N GLN A 329 -8.84 -2.43 20.13
CA GLN A 329 -9.74 -3.45 19.57
C GLN A 329 -8.98 -4.57 18.85
N LEU A 330 -7.92 -4.22 18.10
CA LEU A 330 -7.11 -5.21 17.36
C LEU A 330 -6.17 -6.01 18.25
N ARG A 331 -5.87 -5.53 19.46
CA ARG A 331 -5.05 -6.27 20.46
C ARG A 331 -5.88 -7.27 21.28
N GLY A 332 -7.17 -7.02 21.47
CA GLY A 332 -8.13 -7.83 22.22
C GLY A 332 -8.07 -7.60 23.71
#